data_4f8e9d5ca694ee55d203dd4dc5fadeb6
#
_entry.id   4f8e9d5ca694ee55d203dd4dc5fadeb6
#
_cell.length_a   1.000
_cell.length_b   1.000
_cell.length_c   1.000
_cell.angle_alpha   90.00
_cell.angle_beta   90.00
_cell.angle_gamma   90.00
#
_symmetry.space_group_name_H-M   'P 1'
#
loop_
_entity.id
_entity.type
_entity.pdbx_description
1 polymer ?
#
loop_
_entity_poly.entity_id
_entity_poly.type
_entity_poly.pdbx_seq_one_letter_code
_entity_poly.pdbx_strand_id
1 'polypeptide(L)'
;MIQSVNGSGGGPSGPPDLFELLKKFTSGGPPGGRAAGLFVGIIALVLLAWGVLTCFYTVQPEERAVVKRFGSVTGITDPGLHFRLPFGIDQIQWVATERVLKQEFGFRTRDTRQGERSSYSEAQFEDESLMLTGDLNMIDVEWVVQYRIDDPIKFLYEMREPTRTLRDISESVMRRIVGNMLGSEVLTIGRVEIQQKAGEEIQEIMDQYDAGIRISTVEMQDVVPPPAVQPAFNEVNEARQERERMINEAQKRVNQEIPNAEGAALRTVAEAKGYATERVNRADGESIRFSAVLAEYQQAPTVTRTRLYLETLNEVLPGIGQLLVVQEGQVGPFPLLDVNRSETRASGGDQ
;
A
#
# COMPACT_ATOMS: atom_id res chain seq x y z
N MET A 1 -64.33 64.90 26.17
CA MET A 1 -63.92 65.82 25.09
C MET A 1 -63.19 65.03 24.02
N ILE A 2 -63.81 65.04 22.83
CA ILE A 2 -63.26 64.89 21.47
C ILE A 2 -62.89 63.45 21.05
N GLN A 3 -63.70 62.89 20.29
CA GLN A 3 -63.95 62.79 18.83
C GLN A 3 -63.28 61.61 18.17
N SER A 4 -64.19 60.83 17.67
CA SER A 4 -64.14 59.84 16.60
C SER A 4 -63.32 60.22 15.34
N VAL A 5 -62.55 59.31 14.78
CA VAL A 5 -62.35 59.26 13.32
C VAL A 5 -62.39 57.82 12.88
N ASN A 6 -63.32 57.59 11.99
CA ASN A 6 -63.55 56.44 11.17
C ASN A 6 -62.49 56.37 10.09
N GLY A 7 -61.87 55.17 9.82
CA GLY A 7 -60.90 54.96 8.74
C GLY A 7 -61.00 53.53 8.23
N SER A 8 -61.78 53.40 7.21
CA SER A 8 -61.81 52.14 6.37
C SER A 8 -60.46 51.93 5.67
N GLY A 9 -59.91 50.75 5.72
CA GLY A 9 -58.71 50.40 4.96
C GLY A 9 -58.59 48.86 4.74
N GLY A 10 -58.71 48.47 3.49
CA GLY A 10 -58.80 47.13 2.97
C GLY A 10 -57.71 46.18 3.48
N GLY A 11 -58.12 44.99 3.82
CA GLY A 11 -57.26 43.87 4.10
C GLY A 11 -56.66 43.26 2.79
N PRO A 12 -55.42 42.74 2.90
CA PRO A 12 -54.81 42.08 1.76
C PRO A 12 -55.53 40.76 1.44
N SER A 13 -55.82 40.61 0.16
CA SER A 13 -56.35 39.38 -0.44
C SER A 13 -55.40 38.18 -0.15
N GLY A 14 -55.81 37.34 0.77
CA GLY A 14 -55.27 35.98 0.90
C GLY A 14 -55.55 35.14 -0.34
N PRO A 15 -54.76 34.11 -0.57
CA PRO A 15 -55.01 33.21 -1.68
C PRO A 15 -56.45 32.64 -1.59
N PRO A 16 -57.13 32.47 -2.71
CA PRO A 16 -58.56 32.06 -2.69
C PRO A 16 -58.68 30.72 -1.97
N ASP A 17 -59.52 30.70 -0.93
CA ASP A 17 -59.84 29.51 -0.15
C ASP A 17 -60.45 28.46 -1.05
N LEU A 18 -59.68 27.40 -1.32
CA LEU A 18 -60.17 26.21 -2.08
C LEU A 18 -61.46 25.64 -1.50
N PHE A 19 -61.67 25.86 -0.18
CA PHE A 19 -62.92 25.44 0.49
C PHE A 19 -64.10 26.35 0.15
N GLU A 20 -63.96 27.64 -0.10
CA GLU A 20 -65.03 28.51 -0.59
C GLU A 20 -65.36 28.19 -2.06
N LEU A 21 -64.36 27.88 -2.88
CA LEU A 21 -64.62 27.43 -4.26
C LEU A 21 -65.39 26.10 -4.28
N LEU A 22 -65.03 25.14 -3.42
CA LEU A 22 -65.76 23.87 -3.28
C LEU A 22 -67.17 24.09 -2.74
N LYS A 23 -67.40 25.00 -1.80
CA LYS A 23 -68.71 25.31 -1.25
C LYS A 23 -69.62 26.02 -2.28
N LYS A 24 -69.07 26.84 -3.16
CA LYS A 24 -69.77 27.48 -4.27
C LYS A 24 -70.19 26.50 -5.36
N PHE A 25 -69.46 25.39 -5.50
CA PHE A 25 -69.81 24.29 -6.40
C PHE A 25 -70.87 23.33 -5.84
N THR A 26 -70.96 23.20 -4.49
CA THR A 26 -71.95 22.30 -3.85
C THR A 26 -73.27 22.98 -3.49
N SER A 27 -73.36 24.32 -3.52
CA SER A 27 -74.56 25.05 -3.18
C SER A 27 -75.49 25.40 -4.38
N GLY A 28 -75.05 25.05 -5.60
CA GLY A 28 -75.94 25.08 -6.78
C GLY A 28 -76.76 23.81 -6.81
N GLY A 29 -78.12 23.92 -6.86
CA GLY A 29 -79.05 22.77 -6.93
C GLY A 29 -78.71 21.78 -8.03
N PRO A 30 -79.37 20.60 -8.05
CA PRO A 30 -78.95 19.51 -8.89
C PRO A 30 -78.92 19.94 -10.38
N PRO A 31 -77.75 19.92 -11.01
CA PRO A 31 -77.65 20.23 -12.44
C PRO A 31 -78.45 19.16 -13.16
N GLY A 32 -79.34 19.59 -14.08
CA GLY A 32 -80.06 18.64 -14.92
C GLY A 32 -79.12 17.58 -15.48
N GLY A 33 -79.57 16.33 -15.56
CA GLY A 33 -78.71 15.15 -15.72
C GLY A 33 -77.62 15.15 -16.81
N ARG A 34 -77.59 16.16 -17.68
CA ARG A 34 -76.50 16.39 -18.66
C ARG A 34 -75.27 17.09 -18.10
N ALA A 35 -75.46 18.00 -17.14
CA ALA A 35 -74.30 18.75 -16.49
C ALA A 35 -73.61 17.85 -15.47
N ALA A 36 -74.33 17.01 -14.73
CA ALA A 36 -73.74 16.02 -13.81
C ALA A 36 -72.90 14.98 -14.57
N GLY A 37 -73.41 14.54 -15.73
CA GLY A 37 -72.67 13.62 -16.61
C GLY A 37 -71.33 14.23 -17.15
N LEU A 38 -71.37 15.53 -17.53
CA LEU A 38 -70.18 16.25 -17.97
C LEU A 38 -69.16 16.41 -16.83
N PHE A 39 -69.60 16.68 -15.61
CA PHE A 39 -68.71 16.83 -14.44
C PHE A 39 -68.04 15.50 -14.04
N VAL A 40 -68.81 14.42 -14.02
CA VAL A 40 -68.27 13.04 -13.81
C VAL A 40 -67.31 12.65 -14.96
N GLY A 41 -67.63 13.04 -16.21
CA GLY A 41 -66.73 12.81 -17.34
C GLY A 41 -65.43 13.57 -17.25
N ILE A 42 -65.41 14.83 -16.78
CA ILE A 42 -64.21 15.62 -16.58
C ILE A 42 -63.34 15.01 -15.44
N ILE A 43 -63.97 14.63 -14.32
CA ILE A 43 -63.25 13.96 -13.22
C ILE A 43 -62.66 12.62 -13.69
N ALA A 44 -63.40 11.83 -14.42
CA ALA A 44 -62.90 10.55 -14.98
C ALA A 44 -61.73 10.78 -15.95
N LEU A 45 -61.81 11.81 -16.79
CA LEU A 45 -60.74 12.17 -17.73
C LEU A 45 -59.48 12.67 -17.01
N VAL A 46 -59.66 13.49 -15.94
CA VAL A 46 -58.52 13.91 -15.11
C VAL A 46 -57.86 12.75 -14.36
N LEU A 47 -58.66 11.85 -13.80
CA LEU A 47 -58.18 10.62 -13.17
C LEU A 47 -57.45 9.70 -14.16
N LEU A 48 -57.97 9.57 -15.37
CA LEU A 48 -57.38 8.78 -16.43
C LEU A 48 -56.05 9.42 -16.92
N ALA A 49 -56.04 10.73 -17.13
CA ALA A 49 -54.81 11.48 -17.48
C ALA A 49 -53.75 11.37 -16.37
N TRP A 50 -54.17 11.52 -15.11
CA TRP A 50 -53.26 11.34 -13.95
C TRP A 50 -52.75 9.90 -13.84
N GLY A 51 -53.62 8.92 -14.09
CA GLY A 51 -53.23 7.52 -14.18
C GLY A 51 -52.18 7.26 -15.25
N VAL A 52 -52.37 7.80 -16.46
CA VAL A 52 -51.41 7.66 -17.57
C VAL A 52 -50.03 8.31 -17.22
N LEU A 53 -50.05 9.47 -16.60
CA LEU A 53 -48.82 10.15 -16.20
C LEU A 53 -48.05 9.38 -15.13
N THR A 54 -48.75 8.62 -14.27
CA THR A 54 -48.10 7.80 -13.20
C THR A 54 -47.71 6.39 -13.65
N CYS A 55 -48.00 6.00 -14.90
CA CYS A 55 -47.71 4.67 -15.42
C CYS A 55 -46.25 4.45 -15.76
N PHE A 56 -45.45 5.50 -15.95
CA PHE A 56 -44.06 5.37 -16.36
C PHE A 56 -43.13 5.49 -15.17
N TYR A 57 -42.07 4.65 -15.13
CA TYR A 57 -40.98 4.75 -14.20
C TYR A 57 -39.67 4.40 -14.90
N THR A 58 -38.56 4.97 -14.36
CA THR A 58 -37.22 4.75 -14.89
C THR A 58 -36.40 4.00 -13.86
N VAL A 59 -35.68 2.98 -14.31
CA VAL A 59 -34.69 2.23 -13.51
C VAL A 59 -33.29 2.69 -13.91
N GLN A 60 -32.46 3.06 -12.92
CA GLN A 60 -31.11 3.49 -13.16
C GLN A 60 -30.21 2.32 -13.62
N PRO A 61 -29.09 2.58 -14.34
CA PRO A 61 -28.21 1.52 -14.82
C PRO A 61 -27.58 0.65 -13.71
N GLU A 62 -27.49 1.18 -12.49
CA GLU A 62 -26.89 0.48 -11.33
C GLU A 62 -27.91 -0.31 -10.52
N GLU A 63 -29.19 -0.20 -10.85
CA GLU A 63 -30.31 -0.75 -10.09
C GLU A 63 -31.15 -1.70 -10.94
N ARG A 64 -31.78 -2.64 -10.27
CA ARG A 64 -32.91 -3.42 -10.82
C ARG A 64 -34.14 -3.16 -9.98
N ALA A 65 -35.26 -3.16 -10.63
CA ALA A 65 -36.52 -2.95 -9.95
C ALA A 65 -37.30 -4.28 -9.80
N VAL A 66 -37.74 -4.58 -8.60
CA VAL A 66 -38.62 -5.69 -8.32
C VAL A 66 -40.06 -5.18 -8.30
N VAL A 67 -40.91 -5.71 -9.19
CA VAL A 67 -42.29 -5.32 -9.32
C VAL A 67 -43.18 -6.30 -8.56
N LYS A 68 -43.94 -5.74 -7.62
CA LYS A 68 -44.93 -6.49 -6.82
C LYS A 68 -46.30 -6.06 -7.16
N ARG A 69 -47.13 -6.99 -7.63
CA ARG A 69 -48.54 -6.79 -8.02
C ARG A 69 -49.47 -7.47 -7.03
N PHE A 70 -50.38 -6.72 -6.44
CA PHE A 70 -51.29 -7.22 -5.39
C PHE A 70 -50.62 -8.07 -4.30
N GLY A 71 -49.37 -7.76 -3.96
CA GLY A 71 -48.64 -8.47 -2.91
C GLY A 71 -47.80 -9.67 -3.40
N SER A 72 -47.96 -10.11 -4.66
CA SER A 72 -47.10 -11.16 -5.25
C SER A 72 -46.02 -10.55 -6.12
N VAL A 73 -44.79 -11.14 -6.09
CA VAL A 73 -43.67 -10.74 -6.95
C VAL A 73 -43.99 -11.17 -8.38
N THR A 74 -44.01 -10.22 -9.31
CA THR A 74 -44.32 -10.47 -10.74
C THR A 74 -43.04 -10.68 -11.54
N GLY A 75 -41.93 -10.00 -11.18
CA GLY A 75 -40.66 -10.14 -11.88
C GLY A 75 -39.67 -9.05 -11.56
N ILE A 76 -38.48 -9.21 -12.14
CA ILE A 76 -37.38 -8.23 -12.08
C ILE A 76 -37.42 -7.40 -13.37
N THR A 77 -37.18 -6.11 -13.26
CA THR A 77 -37.14 -5.19 -14.40
C THR A 77 -35.72 -4.66 -14.53
N ASP A 78 -35.15 -4.80 -15.72
CA ASP A 78 -33.81 -4.30 -16.04
C ASP A 78 -33.77 -2.76 -16.16
N PRO A 79 -32.57 -2.13 -16.20
CA PRO A 79 -32.44 -0.68 -16.39
C PRO A 79 -33.15 -0.16 -17.63
N GLY A 80 -33.83 0.99 -17.53
CA GLY A 80 -34.54 1.63 -18.63
C GLY A 80 -35.88 2.22 -18.23
N LEU A 81 -36.71 2.56 -19.25
CA LEU A 81 -38.05 3.08 -19.09
C LEU A 81 -39.05 1.93 -19.14
N HIS A 82 -39.85 1.80 -18.11
CA HIS A 82 -40.82 0.74 -17.97
C HIS A 82 -42.19 1.26 -17.63
N PHE A 83 -43.18 0.40 -17.84
CA PHE A 83 -44.60 0.68 -17.60
C PHE A 83 -45.08 -0.06 -16.34
N ARG A 84 -45.79 0.65 -15.45
CA ARG A 84 -46.45 0.08 -14.26
C ARG A 84 -47.95 0.35 -14.28
N LEU A 85 -48.72 -0.48 -13.62
CA LEU A 85 -50.13 -0.23 -13.42
C LEU A 85 -50.33 0.90 -12.40
N PRO A 86 -51.17 1.92 -12.73
CA PRO A 86 -51.44 3.06 -11.87
C PRO A 86 -52.22 2.67 -10.62
N PHE A 87 -52.51 3.63 -9.75
CA PHE A 87 -53.34 3.49 -8.54
C PHE A 87 -52.73 2.56 -7.45
N GLY A 88 -51.41 2.37 -7.44
CA GLY A 88 -50.72 1.58 -6.40
C GLY A 88 -50.90 0.06 -6.55
N ILE A 89 -51.38 -0.42 -7.72
CA ILE A 89 -51.48 -1.85 -8.01
C ILE A 89 -50.09 -2.46 -8.08
N ASP A 90 -49.18 -1.81 -8.80
CA ASP A 90 -47.76 -2.20 -8.89
C ASP A 90 -46.92 -1.38 -7.90
N GLN A 91 -46.34 -2.06 -6.95
CA GLN A 91 -45.34 -1.52 -6.04
C GLN A 91 -43.95 -1.86 -6.57
N ILE A 92 -43.05 -0.86 -6.64
CA ILE A 92 -41.72 -1.01 -7.19
C ILE A 92 -40.75 -0.85 -6.06
N GLN A 93 -39.78 -1.77 -5.95
CA GLN A 93 -38.66 -1.68 -5.03
C GLN A 93 -37.38 -1.69 -5.85
N TRP A 94 -36.57 -0.63 -5.71
CA TRP A 94 -35.28 -0.53 -6.38
C TRP A 94 -34.19 -1.17 -5.51
N VAL A 95 -33.37 -1.99 -6.14
CA VAL A 95 -32.26 -2.70 -5.50
C VAL A 95 -31.00 -2.44 -6.32
N ALA A 96 -29.97 -1.93 -5.67
CA ALA A 96 -28.67 -1.70 -6.31
C ALA A 96 -27.95 -3.04 -6.51
N THR A 97 -27.98 -3.59 -7.73
CA THR A 97 -27.40 -4.91 -8.06
C THR A 97 -25.98 -4.80 -8.61
N GLU A 98 -25.68 -3.73 -9.35
CA GLU A 98 -24.36 -3.55 -9.98
C GLU A 98 -23.37 -2.80 -9.07
N ARG A 99 -23.86 -2.19 -8.02
CA ARG A 99 -23.05 -1.45 -7.07
C ARG A 99 -22.48 -2.36 -5.99
N VAL A 100 -21.18 -2.25 -5.73
CA VAL A 100 -20.55 -2.92 -4.59
C VAL A 100 -20.91 -2.17 -3.31
N LEU A 101 -21.54 -2.88 -2.41
CA LEU A 101 -21.92 -2.40 -1.08
C LEU A 101 -20.84 -2.82 -0.09
N LYS A 102 -20.64 -2.02 0.97
CA LYS A 102 -19.65 -2.26 2.01
C LYS A 102 -20.34 -2.47 3.34
N GLN A 103 -19.79 -3.40 4.12
CA GLN A 103 -20.11 -3.57 5.52
C GLN A 103 -18.82 -3.45 6.32
N GLU A 104 -18.73 -2.46 7.19
CA GLU A 104 -17.55 -2.15 8.00
C GLU A 104 -17.71 -2.72 9.39
N PHE A 105 -16.63 -3.27 9.95
CA PHE A 105 -16.55 -3.89 11.28
C PHE A 105 -15.37 -3.32 12.05
N GLY A 106 -15.61 -2.97 13.32
CA GLY A 106 -14.63 -2.34 14.20
C GLY A 106 -14.50 -0.83 14.00
N PHE A 107 -14.93 -0.31 12.88
CA PHE A 107 -14.92 1.11 12.58
C PHE A 107 -16.14 1.51 11.76
N ARG A 108 -16.38 2.82 11.65
CA ARG A 108 -17.39 3.38 10.74
C ARG A 108 -16.82 4.61 10.06
N THR A 109 -16.88 4.60 8.75
CA THR A 109 -16.54 5.78 7.97
C THR A 109 -17.71 6.75 8.02
N ARG A 110 -17.48 7.96 8.56
CA ARG A 110 -18.46 9.04 8.42
C ARG A 110 -18.35 9.58 7.01
N ASP A 111 -19.40 9.40 6.22
CA ASP A 111 -19.56 10.11 4.96
C ASP A 111 -19.66 11.62 5.25
N THR A 112 -18.54 12.28 5.19
CA THR A 112 -18.50 13.75 5.24
C THR A 112 -18.85 14.24 3.84
N ARG A 113 -19.84 15.16 3.77
CA ARG A 113 -20.26 15.82 2.52
C ARG A 113 -19.05 16.26 1.72
N GLN A 114 -19.14 16.14 0.39
CA GLN A 114 -18.11 16.43 -0.60
C GLN A 114 -17.14 17.55 -0.17
N GLY A 115 -15.89 17.20 0.15
CA GLY A 115 -14.81 18.16 0.38
C GLY A 115 -14.04 18.06 1.69
N GLU A 116 -14.53 17.36 2.71
CA GLU A 116 -13.78 17.13 3.95
C GLU A 116 -13.23 15.72 4.02
N ARG A 117 -12.04 15.57 4.63
CA ARG A 117 -11.39 14.27 4.82
C ARG A 117 -12.30 13.35 5.63
N SER A 118 -12.47 12.12 5.18
CA SER A 118 -13.13 11.04 5.92
C SER A 118 -12.57 10.99 7.33
N SER A 119 -13.39 11.27 8.34
CA SER A 119 -13.00 11.09 9.73
C SER A 119 -13.54 9.75 10.20
N TYR A 120 -12.66 8.93 10.74
CA TYR A 120 -13.06 7.71 11.45
C TYR A 120 -13.82 8.10 12.72
N SER A 121 -14.91 7.41 12.98
CA SER A 121 -15.60 7.55 14.27
C SER A 121 -14.91 6.61 15.25
N GLU A 122 -14.15 7.16 16.19
CA GLU A 122 -13.57 6.41 17.31
C GLU A 122 -14.62 5.91 18.33
N ALA A 123 -15.91 6.01 18.01
CA ALA A 123 -16.95 5.55 18.92
C ALA A 123 -16.99 4.02 18.91
N GLN A 124 -16.42 3.44 19.95
CA GLN A 124 -16.73 2.14 20.60
C GLN A 124 -17.41 1.07 19.73
N PHE A 125 -16.67 0.52 18.76
CA PHE A 125 -17.03 -0.72 18.08
C PHE A 125 -16.12 -1.88 18.52
N GLU A 126 -15.49 -1.72 19.70
CA GLU A 126 -14.60 -2.73 20.32
C GLU A 126 -15.28 -4.09 20.48
N ASP A 127 -16.60 -4.10 20.74
CA ASP A 127 -17.37 -5.33 20.84
C ASP A 127 -17.38 -6.15 19.54
N GLU A 128 -17.27 -5.48 18.39
CA GLU A 128 -17.24 -6.12 17.08
C GLU A 128 -15.82 -6.56 16.69
N SER A 129 -14.81 -5.72 16.99
CA SER A 129 -13.42 -5.90 16.52
C SER A 129 -12.56 -6.72 17.47
N LEU A 130 -12.87 -6.71 18.78
CA LEU A 130 -12.07 -7.39 19.77
C LEU A 130 -12.30 -8.90 19.73
N MET A 131 -11.24 -9.65 19.46
CA MET A 131 -11.30 -11.11 19.29
C MET A 131 -10.22 -11.82 20.09
N LEU A 132 -10.53 -13.06 20.49
CA LEU A 132 -9.59 -13.96 21.15
C LEU A 132 -9.00 -14.90 20.09
N THR A 133 -7.69 -15.04 20.06
CA THR A 133 -6.96 -15.99 19.21
C THR A 133 -6.85 -17.36 19.85
N GLY A 134 -6.42 -18.37 19.08
CA GLY A 134 -6.26 -19.74 19.57
C GLY A 134 -5.21 -19.92 20.68
N ASP A 135 -4.25 -18.99 20.78
CA ASP A 135 -3.25 -18.92 21.87
C ASP A 135 -3.67 -17.98 23.01
N LEU A 136 -4.98 -17.68 23.11
CA LEU A 136 -5.60 -16.85 24.14
C LEU A 136 -5.09 -15.41 24.22
N ASN A 137 -4.55 -14.91 23.13
CA ASN A 137 -4.23 -13.50 23.02
C ASN A 137 -5.44 -12.71 22.52
N MET A 138 -5.61 -11.53 23.09
CA MET A 138 -6.63 -10.58 22.65
C MET A 138 -6.07 -9.70 21.54
N ILE A 139 -6.77 -9.61 20.43
CA ILE A 139 -6.41 -8.75 19.28
C ILE A 139 -7.62 -7.96 18.83
N ASP A 140 -7.34 -6.78 18.32
CA ASP A 140 -8.30 -5.92 17.69
C ASP A 140 -8.17 -6.09 16.17
N VAL A 141 -9.26 -6.53 15.53
CA VAL A 141 -9.31 -6.85 14.11
C VAL A 141 -10.37 -5.99 13.45
N GLU A 142 -9.95 -5.11 12.56
CA GLU A 142 -10.85 -4.32 11.73
C GLU A 142 -10.92 -4.93 10.33
N TRP A 143 -12.15 -5.08 9.80
CA TRP A 143 -12.32 -5.61 8.46
C TRP A 143 -13.53 -5.01 7.74
N VAL A 144 -13.54 -5.17 6.42
CA VAL A 144 -14.62 -4.75 5.53
C VAL A 144 -15.06 -5.94 4.69
N VAL A 145 -16.35 -6.16 4.63
CA VAL A 145 -16.96 -7.11 3.69
C VAL A 145 -17.56 -6.33 2.55
N GLN A 146 -17.08 -6.58 1.35
CA GLN A 146 -17.62 -6.03 0.11
C GLN A 146 -18.52 -7.07 -0.53
N TYR A 147 -19.74 -6.68 -0.88
CA TYR A 147 -20.72 -7.58 -1.44
C TYR A 147 -21.59 -6.90 -2.50
N ARG A 148 -22.22 -7.69 -3.34
CA ARG A 148 -23.23 -7.27 -4.30
C ARG A 148 -24.52 -8.07 -4.12
N ILE A 149 -25.63 -7.50 -4.55
CA ILE A 149 -26.92 -8.20 -4.56
C ILE A 149 -27.04 -8.87 -5.93
N ASP A 150 -26.98 -10.20 -5.93
CA ASP A 150 -27.05 -11.03 -7.14
C ASP A 150 -28.50 -11.29 -7.55
N ASP A 151 -29.35 -11.68 -6.59
CA ASP A 151 -30.76 -11.89 -6.78
C ASP A 151 -31.58 -10.94 -5.90
N PRO A 152 -32.18 -9.88 -6.48
CA PRO A 152 -32.93 -8.89 -5.71
C PRO A 152 -34.25 -9.46 -5.13
N ILE A 153 -34.82 -10.55 -5.69
CA ILE A 153 -36.02 -11.16 -5.13
C ILE A 153 -35.70 -11.88 -3.85
N LYS A 154 -34.66 -12.72 -3.86
CA LYS A 154 -34.17 -13.41 -2.65
C LYS A 154 -33.78 -12.43 -1.58
N PHE A 155 -33.02 -11.40 -1.93
CA PHE A 155 -32.60 -10.35 -1.00
C PHE A 155 -33.76 -9.65 -0.29
N LEU A 156 -34.88 -9.40 -0.99
CA LEU A 156 -36.00 -8.64 -0.42
C LEU A 156 -37.00 -9.50 0.32
N TYR A 157 -37.15 -10.78 -0.06
CA TYR A 157 -38.33 -11.57 0.38
C TYR A 157 -38.01 -12.90 1.05
N GLU A 158 -36.85 -13.51 0.82
CA GLU A 158 -36.46 -14.76 1.46
C GLU A 158 -35.90 -14.51 2.88
N MET A 159 -35.26 -13.36 3.11
CA MET A 159 -34.65 -13.07 4.38
C MET A 159 -35.19 -11.77 4.99
N ARG A 160 -35.40 -11.80 6.30
CA ARG A 160 -35.69 -10.58 7.05
C ARG A 160 -34.37 -9.89 7.40
N GLU A 161 -34.19 -8.62 7.04
CA GLU A 161 -32.98 -7.82 7.34
C GLU A 161 -31.67 -8.46 6.83
N PRO A 162 -31.52 -8.72 5.52
CA PRO A 162 -30.34 -9.45 4.99
C PRO A 162 -29.00 -8.77 5.30
N THR A 163 -28.97 -7.45 5.36
CA THR A 163 -27.77 -6.69 5.70
C THR A 163 -27.32 -6.92 7.15
N ARG A 164 -28.27 -7.03 8.08
CA ARG A 164 -27.99 -7.33 9.48
C ARG A 164 -27.51 -8.78 9.64
N THR A 165 -28.20 -9.70 8.98
CA THR A 165 -27.81 -11.11 9.02
C THR A 165 -26.41 -11.32 8.44
N LEU A 166 -26.08 -10.63 7.32
CA LEU A 166 -24.72 -10.64 6.78
C LEU A 166 -23.71 -10.15 7.82
N ARG A 167 -24.05 -9.11 8.59
CA ARG A 167 -23.19 -8.62 9.67
C ARG A 167 -22.97 -9.69 10.73
N ASP A 168 -24.03 -10.25 11.28
CA ASP A 168 -23.95 -11.22 12.36
C ASP A 168 -23.19 -12.51 11.93
N ILE A 169 -23.39 -12.95 10.69
CA ILE A 169 -22.65 -14.08 10.10
C ILE A 169 -21.19 -13.74 9.89
N SER A 170 -20.87 -12.59 9.32
CA SER A 170 -19.49 -12.15 9.07
C SER A 170 -18.70 -12.06 10.36
N GLU A 171 -19.30 -11.51 11.42
CA GLU A 171 -18.68 -11.44 12.74
C GLU A 171 -18.44 -12.85 13.32
N SER A 172 -19.42 -13.74 13.24
CA SER A 172 -19.32 -15.11 13.75
C SER A 172 -18.23 -15.91 13.02
N VAL A 173 -18.18 -15.82 11.69
CA VAL A 173 -17.19 -16.50 10.85
C VAL A 173 -15.80 -15.97 11.15
N MET A 174 -15.61 -14.65 11.18
CA MET A 174 -14.32 -14.02 11.45
C MET A 174 -13.81 -14.43 12.84
N ARG A 175 -14.67 -14.35 13.87
CA ARG A 175 -14.34 -14.75 15.24
C ARG A 175 -13.94 -16.22 15.34
N ARG A 176 -14.60 -17.11 14.59
CA ARG A 176 -14.25 -18.53 14.52
C ARG A 176 -12.90 -18.79 13.85
N ILE A 177 -12.64 -18.12 12.72
CA ILE A 177 -11.38 -18.31 11.97
C ILE A 177 -10.21 -17.78 12.80
N VAL A 178 -10.31 -16.56 13.33
CA VAL A 178 -9.29 -15.93 14.16
C VAL A 178 -9.05 -16.74 15.45
N GLY A 179 -10.13 -17.24 16.07
CA GLY A 179 -10.05 -18.07 17.29
C GLY A 179 -9.35 -19.42 17.09
N ASN A 180 -9.20 -19.88 15.85
CA ASN A 180 -8.48 -21.11 15.52
C ASN A 180 -7.02 -20.87 15.08
N MET A 181 -6.56 -19.61 15.00
CA MET A 181 -5.21 -19.26 14.57
C MET A 181 -4.39 -18.67 15.72
N LEU A 182 -3.07 -18.73 15.58
CA LEU A 182 -2.16 -18.08 16.52
C LEU A 182 -2.17 -16.57 16.31
N GLY A 183 -2.10 -15.79 17.38
CA GLY A 183 -2.08 -14.32 17.30
C GLY A 183 -0.95 -13.78 16.43
N SER A 184 0.22 -14.41 16.46
CA SER A 184 1.36 -14.06 15.60
C SER A 184 1.09 -14.29 14.10
N GLU A 185 0.30 -15.30 13.75
CA GLU A 185 -0.08 -15.58 12.36
C GLU A 185 -1.10 -14.56 11.86
N VAL A 186 -2.10 -14.25 12.68
CA VAL A 186 -3.13 -13.25 12.36
C VAL A 186 -2.52 -11.87 12.15
N LEU A 187 -1.51 -11.50 12.96
CA LEU A 187 -0.81 -10.22 12.85
C LEU A 187 0.11 -10.12 11.61
N THR A 188 0.53 -11.25 11.02
CA THR A 188 1.57 -11.25 9.97
C THR A 188 1.09 -11.90 8.66
N ILE A 189 1.41 -13.17 8.47
CA ILE A 189 1.24 -13.89 7.20
C ILE A 189 -0.15 -14.46 6.97
N GLY A 190 -0.92 -14.68 8.04
CA GLY A 190 -2.23 -15.32 7.98
C GLY A 190 -3.35 -14.46 7.39
N ARG A 191 -3.13 -13.16 7.18
CA ARG A 191 -4.17 -12.24 6.71
C ARG A 191 -4.84 -12.68 5.41
N VAL A 192 -4.05 -13.09 4.42
CA VAL A 192 -4.57 -13.52 3.11
C VAL A 192 -5.41 -14.79 3.24
N GLU A 193 -4.96 -15.74 4.04
CA GLU A 193 -5.67 -16.98 4.30
C GLU A 193 -7.00 -16.73 5.04
N ILE A 194 -6.98 -15.84 6.05
CA ILE A 194 -8.18 -15.44 6.78
C ILE A 194 -9.20 -14.79 5.85
N GLN A 195 -8.77 -13.83 5.03
CA GLN A 195 -9.63 -13.12 4.08
C GLN A 195 -10.30 -14.09 3.11
N GLN A 196 -9.55 -15.01 2.55
CA GLN A 196 -10.07 -16.01 1.61
C GLN A 196 -11.05 -16.96 2.30
N LYS A 197 -10.67 -17.58 3.41
CA LYS A 197 -11.54 -18.50 4.16
C LYS A 197 -12.81 -17.82 4.65
N ALA A 198 -12.69 -16.59 5.16
CA ALA A 198 -13.85 -15.82 5.60
C ALA A 198 -14.80 -15.53 4.44
N GLY A 199 -14.27 -15.14 3.27
CA GLY A 199 -15.09 -14.91 2.08
C GLY A 199 -15.83 -16.17 1.62
N GLU A 200 -15.15 -17.30 1.56
CA GLU A 200 -15.72 -18.60 1.17
C GLU A 200 -16.79 -19.06 2.17
N GLU A 201 -16.53 -19.03 3.46
CA GLU A 201 -17.47 -19.47 4.48
C GLU A 201 -18.69 -18.55 4.62
N ILE A 202 -18.51 -17.23 4.53
CA ILE A 202 -19.61 -16.27 4.53
C ILE A 202 -20.49 -16.51 3.30
N GLN A 203 -19.90 -16.72 2.11
CA GLN A 203 -20.65 -17.02 0.90
C GLN A 203 -21.44 -18.31 1.04
N GLU A 204 -20.84 -19.39 1.56
CA GLU A 204 -21.51 -20.68 1.76
C GLU A 204 -22.73 -20.54 2.67
N ILE A 205 -22.60 -19.80 3.77
CA ILE A 205 -23.72 -19.58 4.70
C ILE A 205 -24.79 -18.70 4.05
N MET A 206 -24.41 -17.66 3.30
CA MET A 206 -25.37 -16.81 2.59
C MET A 206 -26.14 -17.59 1.52
N ASP A 207 -25.48 -18.53 0.83
CA ASP A 207 -26.10 -19.40 -0.14
C ASP A 207 -27.07 -20.41 0.52
N GLN A 208 -26.73 -20.94 1.69
CA GLN A 208 -27.62 -21.81 2.50
C GLN A 208 -28.90 -21.08 2.93
N TYR A 209 -28.82 -19.79 3.19
CA TYR A 209 -29.96 -18.95 3.56
C TYR A 209 -30.72 -18.38 2.34
N ASP A 210 -30.30 -18.69 1.12
CA ASP A 210 -30.85 -18.11 -0.10
C ASP A 210 -30.94 -16.59 -0.07
N ALA A 211 -29.90 -15.94 0.50
CA ALA A 211 -29.89 -14.51 0.75
C ALA A 211 -29.82 -13.63 -0.51
N GLY A 212 -29.49 -14.21 -1.67
CA GLY A 212 -29.30 -13.47 -2.91
C GLY A 212 -28.15 -12.48 -2.89
N ILE A 213 -27.18 -12.69 -1.97
CA ILE A 213 -25.98 -11.85 -1.79
C ILE A 213 -24.76 -12.61 -2.32
N ARG A 214 -23.91 -11.91 -3.05
CA ARG A 214 -22.61 -12.41 -3.50
C ARG A 214 -21.50 -11.62 -2.83
N ILE A 215 -20.66 -12.31 -2.07
CA ILE A 215 -19.47 -11.72 -1.47
C ILE A 215 -18.44 -11.46 -2.56
N SER A 216 -17.99 -10.23 -2.68
CA SER A 216 -16.95 -9.85 -3.64
C SER A 216 -15.56 -10.01 -3.04
N THR A 217 -15.35 -9.49 -1.84
CA THR A 217 -14.06 -9.52 -1.13
C THR A 217 -14.27 -9.31 0.35
N VAL A 218 -13.45 -9.95 1.15
CA VAL A 218 -13.26 -9.65 2.58
C VAL A 218 -11.87 -9.08 2.75
N GLU A 219 -11.75 -7.88 3.29
CA GLU A 219 -10.47 -7.19 3.48
C GLU A 219 -10.26 -6.86 4.95
N MET A 220 -9.13 -7.31 5.51
CA MET A 220 -8.69 -6.89 6.83
C MET A 220 -7.95 -5.56 6.72
N GLN A 221 -8.45 -4.53 7.41
CA GLN A 221 -7.91 -3.17 7.39
C GLN A 221 -6.75 -3.06 8.38
N ASP A 222 -7.04 -3.18 9.66
CA ASP A 222 -6.04 -3.13 10.70
C ASP A 222 -6.16 -4.34 11.63
N VAL A 223 -5.01 -4.78 12.16
CA VAL A 223 -4.92 -5.86 13.12
C VAL A 223 -3.83 -5.48 14.10
N VAL A 224 -4.25 -5.08 15.28
CA VAL A 224 -3.37 -4.59 16.33
C VAL A 224 -3.68 -5.25 17.67
N PRO A 225 -2.68 -5.44 18.53
CA PRO A 225 -2.97 -5.81 19.90
C PRO A 225 -3.61 -4.64 20.63
N PRO A 226 -4.48 -4.91 21.64
CA PRO A 226 -5.09 -3.85 22.43
C PRO A 226 -4.06 -2.88 23.03
N PRO A 227 -4.38 -1.58 23.17
CA PRO A 227 -3.45 -0.55 23.62
C PRO A 227 -2.73 -0.89 24.94
N ALA A 228 -3.40 -1.62 25.83
CA ALA A 228 -2.84 -2.01 27.12
C ALA A 228 -1.63 -2.97 27.02
N VAL A 229 -1.58 -3.82 25.98
CA VAL A 229 -0.53 -4.83 25.79
C VAL A 229 0.40 -4.50 24.61
N GLN A 230 0.07 -3.51 23.81
CA GLN A 230 0.85 -3.09 22.63
C GLN A 230 2.33 -2.79 22.95
N PRO A 231 2.70 -2.11 24.07
CA PRO A 231 4.11 -1.89 24.41
C PRO A 231 4.87 -3.19 24.60
N ALA A 232 4.28 -4.19 25.29
CA ALA A 232 4.91 -5.48 25.53
C ALA A 232 5.09 -6.29 24.22
N PHE A 233 4.13 -6.23 23.31
CA PHE A 233 4.26 -6.84 21.97
C PHE A 233 5.39 -6.20 21.16
N ASN A 234 5.49 -4.88 21.20
CA ASN A 234 6.55 -4.15 20.51
C ASN A 234 7.93 -4.52 21.05
N GLU A 235 8.09 -4.62 22.38
CA GLU A 235 9.33 -5.04 23.02
C GLU A 235 9.76 -6.46 22.60
N VAL A 236 8.82 -7.40 22.55
CA VAL A 236 9.11 -8.78 22.08
C VAL A 236 9.53 -8.80 20.61
N ASN A 237 8.85 -8.02 19.77
CA ASN A 237 9.18 -7.93 18.35
C ASN A 237 10.55 -7.26 18.12
N GLU A 238 10.84 -6.20 18.86
CA GLU A 238 12.14 -5.53 18.84
C GLU A 238 13.27 -6.48 19.28
N ALA A 239 13.05 -7.23 20.36
CA ALA A 239 14.02 -8.22 20.84
C ALA A 239 14.25 -9.35 19.80
N ARG A 240 13.21 -9.80 19.10
CA ARG A 240 13.33 -10.78 18.02
C ARG A 240 14.13 -10.23 16.82
N GLN A 241 13.81 -9.03 16.39
CA GLN A 241 14.52 -8.35 15.29
C GLN A 241 15.99 -8.10 15.65
N GLU A 242 16.26 -7.67 16.90
CA GLU A 242 17.62 -7.46 17.38
C GLU A 242 18.42 -8.77 17.39
N ARG A 243 17.82 -9.87 17.83
CA ARG A 243 18.45 -11.19 17.77
C ARG A 243 18.79 -11.60 16.34
N GLU A 244 17.85 -11.42 15.41
CA GLU A 244 18.09 -11.74 13.99
C GLU A 244 19.17 -10.83 13.40
N ARG A 245 19.18 -9.55 13.75
CA ARG A 245 20.22 -8.62 13.34
C ARG A 245 21.59 -9.07 13.82
N MET A 246 21.72 -9.46 15.09
CA MET A 246 22.98 -9.96 15.64
C MET A 246 23.47 -11.23 14.93
N ILE A 247 22.56 -12.17 14.63
CA ILE A 247 22.88 -13.40 13.89
C ILE A 247 23.37 -13.04 12.48
N ASN A 248 22.68 -12.17 11.76
CA ASN A 248 23.03 -11.74 10.42
C ASN A 248 24.36 -10.98 10.39
N GLU A 249 24.62 -10.12 11.38
CA GLU A 249 25.90 -9.42 11.52
C GLU A 249 27.05 -10.39 11.81
N ALA A 250 26.83 -11.38 12.70
CA ALA A 250 27.81 -12.42 12.98
C ALA A 250 28.13 -13.24 11.73
N GLN A 251 27.08 -13.65 11.00
CA GLN A 251 27.25 -14.40 9.74
C GLN A 251 27.99 -13.57 8.68
N LYS A 252 27.66 -12.28 8.58
CA LYS A 252 28.37 -11.35 7.69
C LYS A 252 29.86 -11.26 8.03
N ARG A 253 30.19 -11.17 9.33
CA ARG A 253 31.60 -11.14 9.80
C ARG A 253 32.32 -12.45 9.43
N VAL A 254 31.69 -13.59 9.69
CA VAL A 254 32.24 -14.90 9.32
C VAL A 254 32.52 -14.96 7.82
N ASN A 255 31.56 -14.55 6.99
CA ASN A 255 31.69 -14.56 5.54
C ASN A 255 32.74 -13.55 5.00
N GLN A 256 33.12 -12.55 5.79
CA GLN A 256 34.18 -11.59 5.44
C GLN A 256 35.55 -12.00 5.98
N GLU A 257 35.64 -12.36 7.26
CA GLU A 257 36.91 -12.62 7.93
C GLU A 257 37.58 -13.91 7.42
N ILE A 258 36.82 -15.00 7.27
CA ILE A 258 37.39 -16.28 6.84
C ILE A 258 37.98 -16.20 5.44
N PRO A 259 37.29 -15.74 4.39
CA PRO A 259 37.88 -15.60 3.07
C PRO A 259 39.02 -14.58 2.99
N ASN A 260 38.95 -13.52 3.78
CA ASN A 260 40.05 -12.54 3.87
C ASN A 260 41.30 -13.15 4.48
N ALA A 261 41.15 -13.92 5.57
CA ALA A 261 42.26 -14.60 6.21
C ALA A 261 42.87 -15.68 5.28
N GLU A 262 42.05 -16.45 4.62
CA GLU A 262 42.47 -17.45 3.61
C GLU A 262 43.19 -16.76 2.45
N GLY A 263 42.62 -15.66 1.93
CA GLY A 263 43.24 -14.89 0.86
C GLY A 263 44.60 -14.29 1.26
N ALA A 264 44.72 -13.79 2.50
CA ALA A 264 45.96 -13.28 3.04
C ALA A 264 47.02 -14.40 3.19
N ALA A 265 46.60 -15.57 3.69
CA ALA A 265 47.51 -16.72 3.83
C ALA A 265 47.96 -17.21 2.45
N LEU A 266 47.07 -17.33 1.49
CA LEU A 266 47.44 -17.72 0.13
C LEU A 266 48.39 -16.73 -0.54
N ARG A 267 48.17 -15.43 -0.31
CA ARG A 267 49.07 -14.37 -0.81
C ARG A 267 50.46 -14.53 -0.24
N THR A 268 50.56 -14.68 1.08
CA THR A 268 51.88 -14.87 1.75
C THR A 268 52.60 -16.09 1.22
N VAL A 269 51.91 -17.22 1.02
CA VAL A 269 52.50 -18.44 0.43
C VAL A 269 52.91 -18.20 -1.01
N ALA A 270 52.08 -17.50 -1.81
CA ALA A 270 52.39 -17.19 -3.20
C ALA A 270 53.63 -16.27 -3.33
N GLU A 271 53.70 -15.23 -2.49
CA GLU A 271 54.86 -14.32 -2.41
C GLU A 271 56.13 -15.06 -2.05
N ALA A 272 56.08 -15.93 -1.04
CA ALA A 272 57.21 -16.75 -0.63
C ALA A 272 57.69 -17.67 -1.74
N LYS A 273 56.75 -18.35 -2.46
CA LYS A 273 57.08 -19.18 -3.62
C LYS A 273 57.66 -18.35 -4.77
N GLY A 274 57.09 -17.20 -5.06
CA GLY A 274 57.58 -16.26 -6.07
C GLY A 274 59.01 -15.82 -5.76
N TYR A 275 59.25 -15.38 -4.50
CA TYR A 275 60.59 -15.04 -4.05
C TYR A 275 61.60 -16.17 -4.16
N ALA A 276 61.20 -17.39 -3.76
CA ALA A 276 62.08 -18.54 -3.87
C ALA A 276 62.44 -18.86 -5.37
N THR A 277 61.46 -18.82 -6.26
CA THR A 277 61.69 -19.01 -7.69
C THR A 277 62.52 -17.89 -8.28
N GLU A 278 62.27 -16.66 -7.95
CA GLU A 278 63.09 -15.51 -8.35
C GLU A 278 64.53 -15.66 -7.90
N ARG A 279 64.73 -16.08 -6.64
CA ARG A 279 66.06 -16.28 -6.07
C ARG A 279 66.89 -17.36 -6.78
N VAL A 280 66.22 -18.48 -7.10
CA VAL A 280 66.84 -19.58 -7.88
C VAL A 280 67.17 -19.12 -9.30
N ASN A 281 66.18 -18.53 -9.99
CA ASN A 281 66.36 -18.07 -11.38
C ASN A 281 67.45 -16.97 -11.47
N ARG A 282 67.55 -16.09 -10.48
CA ARG A 282 68.59 -15.07 -10.41
C ARG A 282 69.98 -15.71 -10.24
N ALA A 283 70.10 -16.69 -9.32
CA ALA A 283 71.37 -17.38 -9.10
C ALA A 283 71.80 -18.20 -10.34
N ASP A 284 70.86 -18.87 -10.98
CA ASP A 284 71.12 -19.60 -12.24
C ASP A 284 71.57 -18.63 -13.35
N GLY A 285 70.86 -17.49 -13.50
CA GLY A 285 71.21 -16.45 -14.47
C GLY A 285 72.60 -15.87 -14.24
N GLU A 286 72.92 -15.55 -12.97
CA GLU A 286 74.27 -15.09 -12.59
C GLU A 286 75.36 -16.13 -12.87
N SER A 287 75.08 -17.42 -12.57
CA SER A 287 75.99 -18.53 -12.88
C SER A 287 76.26 -18.69 -14.36
N ILE A 288 75.17 -18.66 -15.17
CA ILE A 288 75.26 -18.74 -16.63
C ILE A 288 76.04 -17.53 -17.18
N ARG A 289 75.72 -16.34 -16.72
CA ARG A 289 76.40 -15.11 -17.12
C ARG A 289 77.88 -15.17 -16.74
N PHE A 290 78.20 -15.59 -15.52
CA PHE A 290 79.60 -15.77 -15.11
C PHE A 290 80.36 -16.76 -15.98
N SER A 291 79.75 -17.90 -16.27
CA SER A 291 80.37 -18.94 -17.12
C SER A 291 80.64 -18.44 -18.55
N ALA A 292 79.68 -17.70 -19.13
CA ALA A 292 79.84 -17.08 -20.44
C ALA A 292 80.95 -16.02 -20.45
N VAL A 293 80.99 -15.14 -19.44
CA VAL A 293 82.05 -14.12 -19.31
C VAL A 293 83.41 -14.76 -19.08
N LEU A 294 83.49 -15.85 -18.31
CA LEU A 294 84.72 -16.61 -18.09
C LEU A 294 85.24 -17.21 -19.37
N ALA A 295 84.39 -17.78 -20.22
CA ALA A 295 84.75 -18.34 -21.52
C ALA A 295 85.36 -17.26 -22.44
N GLU A 296 84.75 -16.09 -22.53
CA GLU A 296 85.26 -14.94 -23.30
C GLU A 296 86.57 -14.39 -22.70
N TYR A 297 86.64 -14.32 -21.36
CA TYR A 297 87.88 -13.89 -20.68
C TYR A 297 89.05 -14.84 -20.99
N GLN A 298 88.88 -16.14 -21.06
CA GLN A 298 89.96 -17.10 -21.39
C GLN A 298 90.47 -16.89 -22.81
N GLN A 299 89.67 -16.42 -23.75
CA GLN A 299 90.09 -16.13 -25.13
C GLN A 299 90.84 -14.79 -25.29
N ALA A 300 90.36 -13.70 -24.57
CA ALA A 300 90.98 -12.39 -24.70
C ALA A 300 90.96 -11.63 -23.35
N PRO A 301 91.88 -11.94 -22.43
CA PRO A 301 91.85 -11.42 -21.04
C PRO A 301 91.96 -9.90 -20.90
N THR A 302 92.75 -9.26 -21.72
CA THR A 302 92.95 -7.77 -21.60
C THR A 302 91.74 -6.99 -22.12
N VAL A 303 91.15 -7.41 -23.20
CA VAL A 303 89.97 -6.76 -23.82
C VAL A 303 88.74 -6.93 -22.91
N THR A 304 88.53 -8.12 -22.42
CA THR A 304 87.38 -8.44 -21.56
C THR A 304 87.49 -7.68 -20.21
N ARG A 305 88.64 -7.60 -19.62
CA ARG A 305 88.86 -6.80 -18.37
C ARG A 305 88.56 -5.31 -18.58
N THR A 306 89.00 -4.73 -19.68
CA THR A 306 88.74 -3.29 -19.98
C THR A 306 87.27 -3.08 -20.24
N ARG A 307 86.62 -3.99 -20.94
CA ARG A 307 85.18 -3.90 -21.18
C ARG A 307 84.36 -3.96 -19.89
N LEU A 308 84.62 -4.94 -19.05
CA LEU A 308 83.93 -5.10 -17.74
C LEU A 308 84.13 -3.89 -16.84
N TYR A 309 85.36 -3.32 -16.82
CA TYR A 309 85.66 -2.11 -16.07
C TYR A 309 84.80 -0.92 -16.60
N LEU A 310 84.69 -0.73 -17.92
CA LEU A 310 83.92 0.34 -18.50
C LEU A 310 82.41 0.13 -18.29
N GLU A 311 81.92 -1.10 -18.39
CA GLU A 311 80.52 -1.47 -18.11
C GLU A 311 80.16 -1.14 -16.64
N THR A 312 81.00 -1.56 -15.68
CA THR A 312 80.79 -1.28 -14.25
C THR A 312 80.85 0.21 -13.95
N LEU A 313 81.75 0.94 -14.60
CA LEU A 313 81.81 2.41 -14.47
C LEU A 313 80.51 3.07 -15.01
N ASN A 314 80.00 2.65 -16.15
CA ASN A 314 78.76 3.17 -16.73
C ASN A 314 77.55 2.87 -15.88
N GLU A 315 77.56 1.78 -15.12
CA GLU A 315 76.47 1.43 -14.22
C GLU A 315 76.52 2.21 -12.90
N VAL A 316 77.72 2.44 -12.37
CA VAL A 316 77.90 3.10 -11.07
C VAL A 316 77.90 4.61 -11.19
N LEU A 317 78.48 5.18 -12.27
CA LEU A 317 78.61 6.62 -12.42
C LEU A 317 77.28 7.42 -12.40
N PRO A 318 76.18 6.95 -13.00
CA PRO A 318 74.93 7.68 -12.92
C PRO A 318 74.34 7.73 -11.52
N GLY A 319 74.69 6.79 -10.64
CA GLY A 319 74.21 6.72 -9.25
C GLY A 319 74.99 7.64 -8.28
N ILE A 320 76.12 8.20 -8.76
CA ILE A 320 76.95 9.09 -7.96
C ILE A 320 76.56 10.53 -8.27
N GLY A 321 75.85 11.19 -7.39
CA GLY A 321 75.30 12.54 -7.57
C GLY A 321 76.27 13.63 -7.87
N GLN A 322 77.59 13.47 -7.46
CA GLN A 322 78.60 14.40 -7.74
C GLN A 322 79.97 13.72 -7.81
N LEU A 323 80.62 13.80 -8.96
CA LEU A 323 81.99 13.25 -9.14
C LEU A 323 82.96 14.41 -9.18
N LEU A 324 83.88 14.44 -8.20
CA LEU A 324 84.96 15.41 -8.16
C LEU A 324 86.23 14.68 -8.64
N VAL A 325 86.77 15.07 -9.79
CA VAL A 325 88.07 14.55 -10.30
C VAL A 325 89.13 15.48 -9.88
N VAL A 326 90.06 15.01 -9.01
CA VAL A 326 91.21 15.79 -8.52
C VAL A 326 92.45 15.24 -9.18
N GLN A 327 93.31 16.14 -9.74
CA GLN A 327 94.53 15.76 -10.35
C GLN A 327 95.61 15.58 -9.25
N GLU A 328 96.43 14.51 -9.39
CA GLU A 328 97.43 14.14 -8.42
C GLU A 328 98.46 15.26 -8.26
N GLY A 329 98.55 15.85 -7.02
CA GLY A 329 99.51 16.93 -6.66
C GLY A 329 98.85 18.22 -6.12
N GLN A 330 97.55 18.42 -6.11
CA GLN A 330 96.90 19.58 -5.47
C GLN A 330 95.91 19.13 -4.36
N VAL A 331 96.47 18.75 -3.21
CA VAL A 331 95.66 18.44 -2.02
C VAL A 331 95.74 19.72 -1.13
N GLY A 332 94.79 20.64 -1.39
CA GLY A 332 94.47 21.72 -0.44
C GLY A 332 93.17 21.32 0.34
N PRO A 333 92.97 21.90 1.56
CA PRO A 333 91.74 21.58 2.31
C PRO A 333 90.47 22.02 1.52
N PHE A 334 89.67 21.05 1.08
CA PHE A 334 88.41 21.31 0.44
C PHE A 334 87.35 21.76 1.44
N PRO A 335 86.75 22.96 1.31
CA PRO A 335 85.57 23.27 2.07
C PRO A 335 84.39 22.38 1.55
N LEU A 336 83.85 21.56 2.42
CA LEU A 336 82.61 20.88 2.21
C LEU A 336 81.46 21.89 2.17
N LEU A 337 81.35 22.60 1.06
CA LEU A 337 80.17 23.42 0.78
C LEU A 337 79.04 22.51 0.33
N ASP A 338 78.05 22.35 1.18
CA ASP A 338 76.76 21.71 0.87
C ASP A 338 76.00 22.60 -0.08
N VAL A 339 76.15 22.41 -1.37
CA VAL A 339 75.49 23.19 -2.43
C VAL A 339 74.01 22.85 -2.58
N ASN A 340 73.49 21.89 -1.78
CA ASN A 340 72.11 21.44 -1.88
C ASN A 340 71.17 22.16 -0.89
N ARG A 341 71.52 23.35 -0.39
CA ARG A 341 70.72 24.08 0.61
C ARG A 341 70.02 25.33 0.04
N SER A 342 69.62 25.36 -1.20
CA SER A 342 69.02 26.57 -1.77
C SER A 342 67.63 26.32 -2.49
N GLU A 343 66.88 25.22 -2.21
CA GLU A 343 65.56 25.13 -2.72
C GLU A 343 64.52 24.61 -1.71
N THR A 344 64.44 25.27 -0.54
CA THR A 344 63.26 25.11 0.33
C THR A 344 62.97 26.38 1.11
N ARG A 345 62.72 27.49 0.39
CA ARG A 345 62.10 28.66 1.04
C ARG A 345 61.36 29.51 0.01
N ALA A 346 60.18 29.07 -0.38
CA ALA A 346 59.10 29.92 -0.86
C ALA A 346 57.85 29.06 -1.13
N SER A 347 57.03 28.85 -0.15
CA SER A 347 55.59 28.80 -0.28
C SER A 347 54.94 28.48 1.07
N GLY A 348 54.89 29.49 1.89
CA GLY A 348 54.07 29.53 3.09
C GLY A 348 53.44 30.91 3.11
N GLY A 349 52.24 31.03 2.71
CA GLY A 349 51.47 32.27 2.77
C GLY A 349 50.13 32.12 2.11
N ASP A 350 49.12 32.20 2.97
CA ASP A 350 47.74 32.62 2.72
C ASP A 350 46.70 31.63 2.23
N GLN A 351 45.83 31.48 3.13
CA GLN A 351 44.39 31.45 3.30
C GLN A 351 43.82 30.10 3.71
#